data_a940f54dbd1c608240423ee821e6d131
#
_entry.id   a940f54dbd1c608240423ee821e6d131
#
_cell.length_a   1.000
_cell.length_b   1.000
_cell.length_c   1.000
_cell.angle_alpha   90.00
_cell.angle_beta   90.00
_cell.angle_gamma   90.00
#
_symmetry.space_group_name_H-M   'P 1'
#
loop_
_entity.id
_entity.type
_entity.pdbx_description
1 polymer ?
#
loop_
_entity_poly.entity_id
_entity_poly.type
_entity_poly.pdbx_seq_one_letter_code
_entity_poly.pdbx_strand_id
1 'polypeptide(L)'
;AAWTIQKAAGSLTISPSSMTLEDKAQSKTITATRAGTGAITASASPSGIVTVSVSGNIVTVKPVKNGSATVTVNVAADTNYNAPAAKTCSVTVSLPRIYGVEWDGTSTTVWSRTDDAAGFANPTPYRAGASSYGSPFDNLMPWSGMTRVSDSEAGELVKIPKFWFKWTKNGNRLKLQIADKATEGFYVSPAHANRGDGKGERDVVYVGRYHCHTSNYKSQTGGKPKANITRSAARNRIHA
;
A
#
# COMPACT_ATOMS: atom_id res chain seq x y z
N ALA A 1 13.77 -33.21 58.26
CA ALA A 1 12.86 -32.82 57.16
C ALA A 1 13.62 -31.95 56.14
N ALA A 2 13.67 -32.36 54.88
CA ALA A 2 14.27 -31.54 53.81
C ALA A 2 13.26 -30.44 53.42
N TRP A 3 13.72 -29.20 53.48
CA TRP A 3 12.94 -28.07 53.02
C TRP A 3 13.06 -27.95 51.48
N THR A 4 11.98 -28.03 50.75
CA THR A 4 11.96 -27.81 49.32
C THR A 4 11.46 -26.39 49.07
N ILE A 5 12.34 -25.52 48.56
CA ILE A 5 11.96 -24.18 48.15
C ILE A 5 11.24 -24.30 46.79
N GLN A 6 9.95 -23.96 46.73
CA GLN A 6 9.20 -23.94 45.48
C GLN A 6 9.46 -22.62 44.74
N LYS A 7 9.52 -22.72 43.40
CA LYS A 7 9.62 -21.53 42.52
C LYS A 7 8.36 -20.68 42.61
N ALA A 8 8.54 -19.38 42.64
CA ALA A 8 7.45 -18.42 42.59
C ALA A 8 6.77 -18.42 41.18
N ALA A 9 5.56 -17.93 41.13
CA ALA A 9 4.91 -17.72 39.84
C ALA A 9 5.66 -16.67 39.00
N GLY A 10 6.02 -17.01 37.76
CA GLY A 10 6.60 -16.07 36.81
C GLY A 10 5.56 -15.06 36.29
N SER A 11 6.01 -13.92 35.82
CA SER A 11 5.20 -12.92 35.14
C SER A 11 5.81 -12.50 33.83
N LEU A 12 4.95 -12.16 32.85
CA LEU A 12 5.35 -11.60 31.58
C LEU A 12 4.31 -10.56 31.15
N THR A 13 4.78 -9.37 30.83
CA THR A 13 4.02 -8.34 30.12
C THR A 13 4.78 -7.91 28.88
N ILE A 14 4.06 -7.49 27.85
CA ILE A 14 4.66 -6.97 26.61
C ILE A 14 4.03 -5.64 26.23
N SER A 15 4.80 -4.78 25.59
CA SER A 15 4.33 -3.51 25.03
C SER A 15 5.07 -3.21 23.73
N PRO A 16 4.36 -2.86 22.64
CA PRO A 16 2.89 -2.85 22.49
C PRO A 16 2.30 -4.25 22.29
N SER A 17 0.97 -4.37 22.42
CA SER A 17 0.22 -5.60 22.11
C SER A 17 -0.24 -5.67 20.65
N SER A 18 -0.08 -4.58 19.87
CA SER A 18 -0.33 -4.53 18.44
C SER A 18 0.56 -3.50 17.76
N MET A 19 0.89 -3.72 16.49
CA MET A 19 1.66 -2.77 15.67
C MET A 19 1.37 -2.93 14.18
N THR A 20 1.59 -1.84 13.42
CA THR A 20 1.57 -1.84 11.95
C THR A 20 2.94 -1.46 11.43
N LEU A 21 3.42 -2.16 10.40
CA LEU A 21 4.66 -1.92 9.69
C LEU A 21 4.32 -1.53 8.26
N GLU A 22 4.75 -0.36 7.81
CA GLU A 22 4.36 0.23 6.52
C GLU A 22 5.54 0.50 5.58
N ASP A 23 6.76 0.30 6.06
CA ASP A 23 7.99 0.47 5.29
C ASP A 23 8.87 -0.76 5.45
N LYS A 24 9.42 -1.25 4.34
CA LYS A 24 10.29 -2.43 4.30
C LYS A 24 11.60 -2.24 5.08
N ALA A 25 12.10 -1.01 5.14
CA ALA A 25 13.29 -0.64 5.92
C ALA A 25 12.99 -0.48 7.42
N GLN A 26 11.71 -0.33 7.79
CA GLN A 26 11.30 -0.10 9.16
C GLN A 26 11.46 -1.35 10.01
N SER A 27 11.87 -1.17 11.26
CA SER A 27 11.73 -2.15 12.33
C SER A 27 11.02 -1.54 13.52
N LYS A 28 10.18 -2.32 14.19
CA LYS A 28 9.53 -1.92 15.45
C LYS A 28 9.88 -2.93 16.53
N THR A 29 9.78 -2.51 17.78
CA THR A 29 10.16 -3.32 18.92
C THR A 29 8.99 -3.61 19.83
N ILE A 30 9.02 -4.79 20.45
CA ILE A 30 8.18 -5.17 21.59
C ILE A 30 9.11 -5.25 22.79
N THR A 31 8.79 -4.50 23.83
CA THR A 31 9.48 -4.61 25.11
C THR A 31 8.79 -5.65 25.96
N ALA A 32 9.54 -6.63 26.43
CA ALA A 32 9.07 -7.67 27.35
C ALA A 32 9.56 -7.37 28.75
N THR A 33 8.65 -7.32 29.72
CA THR A 33 8.97 -7.18 31.14
C THR A 33 8.60 -8.47 31.84
N ARG A 34 9.55 -9.06 32.58
CA ARG A 34 9.39 -10.33 33.26
C ARG A 34 9.89 -10.32 34.69
N ALA A 35 9.37 -11.21 35.54
CA ALA A 35 10.01 -11.56 36.78
C ALA A 35 11.16 -12.55 36.52
N GLY A 36 12.27 -12.36 37.21
CA GLY A 36 13.43 -13.25 37.09
C GLY A 36 14.29 -13.02 35.84
N THR A 37 15.12 -14.00 35.55
CA THR A 37 16.16 -13.95 34.51
C THR A 37 15.94 -14.96 33.38
N GLY A 38 14.80 -15.68 33.36
CA GLY A 38 14.48 -16.67 32.35
C GLY A 38 14.62 -16.16 30.92
N ALA A 39 15.17 -16.95 30.00
CA ALA A 39 15.41 -16.55 28.63
C ALA A 39 14.12 -16.17 27.91
N ILE A 40 14.14 -15.03 27.18
CA ILE A 40 13.04 -14.61 26.32
C ILE A 40 13.23 -15.21 24.93
N THR A 41 12.16 -15.78 24.38
CA THR A 41 12.10 -16.24 23.01
C THR A 41 10.89 -15.63 22.31
N ALA A 42 10.95 -15.48 20.99
CA ALA A 42 9.83 -14.99 20.21
C ALA A 42 9.72 -15.76 18.89
N SER A 43 8.48 -15.95 18.45
CA SER A 43 8.16 -16.57 17.15
C SER A 43 7.01 -15.81 16.49
N ALA A 44 6.93 -15.88 15.16
CA ALA A 44 5.84 -15.28 14.39
C ALA A 44 5.06 -16.35 13.61
N SER A 45 3.74 -16.24 13.63
CA SER A 45 2.84 -17.11 12.86
C SER A 45 1.76 -16.28 12.15
N PRO A 46 1.48 -16.50 10.85
CA PRO A 46 2.23 -17.42 9.94
C PRO A 46 3.65 -16.93 9.67
N SER A 47 4.52 -17.86 9.27
CA SER A 47 5.88 -17.54 8.88
C SER A 47 5.91 -16.73 7.58
N GLY A 48 6.97 -15.92 7.36
CA GLY A 48 7.18 -15.20 6.11
C GLY A 48 6.46 -13.86 5.99
N ILE A 49 5.67 -13.44 6.98
CA ILE A 49 5.08 -12.09 7.04
C ILE A 49 6.04 -11.12 7.72
N VAL A 50 6.62 -11.54 8.83
CA VAL A 50 7.64 -10.79 9.56
C VAL A 50 8.80 -11.71 9.96
N THR A 51 9.96 -11.11 10.24
CA THR A 51 11.03 -11.76 11.00
C THR A 51 11.10 -11.17 12.38
N VAL A 52 11.48 -12.00 13.36
CA VAL A 52 11.66 -11.58 14.74
C VAL A 52 13.06 -11.94 15.23
N SER A 53 13.64 -11.08 16.03
CA SER A 53 14.90 -11.33 16.75
C SER A 53 14.80 -10.81 18.16
N VAL A 54 15.49 -11.48 19.10
CA VAL A 54 15.45 -11.13 20.51
C VAL A 54 16.83 -10.71 20.99
N SER A 55 16.91 -9.59 21.69
CA SER A 55 18.12 -9.11 22.37
C SER A 55 17.73 -8.56 23.75
N GLY A 56 18.15 -9.27 24.80
CA GLY A 56 17.74 -8.95 26.16
C GLY A 56 16.23 -8.99 26.32
N ASN A 57 15.62 -7.87 26.66
CA ASN A 57 14.17 -7.70 26.84
C ASN A 57 13.46 -7.15 25.59
N ILE A 58 14.17 -6.98 24.50
CA ILE A 58 13.64 -6.37 23.29
C ILE A 58 13.46 -7.43 22.21
N VAL A 59 12.25 -7.52 21.67
CA VAL A 59 11.93 -8.30 20.48
C VAL A 59 11.81 -7.32 19.31
N THR A 60 12.72 -7.42 18.35
CA THR A 60 12.69 -6.61 17.12
C THR A 60 11.89 -7.34 16.05
N VAL A 61 10.93 -6.65 15.46
CA VAL A 61 10.05 -7.15 14.40
C VAL A 61 10.33 -6.39 13.11
N LYS A 62 10.64 -7.11 12.01
CA LYS A 62 10.87 -6.52 10.69
C LYS A 62 9.89 -7.09 9.67
N PRO A 63 9.32 -6.25 8.77
CA PRO A 63 8.40 -6.71 7.76
C PRO A 63 9.11 -7.49 6.65
N VAL A 64 8.44 -8.49 6.12
CA VAL A 64 8.89 -9.27 4.96
C VAL A 64 7.91 -9.13 3.82
N LYS A 65 6.62 -9.35 4.08
CA LYS A 65 5.54 -9.39 3.09
C LYS A 65 4.25 -8.86 3.69
N ASN A 66 3.40 -8.25 2.87
CA ASN A 66 2.05 -7.81 3.26
C ASN A 66 1.23 -8.94 3.84
N GLY A 67 0.52 -8.67 4.93
CA GLY A 67 -0.32 -9.61 5.65
C GLY A 67 -0.34 -9.35 7.14
N SER A 68 -0.96 -10.26 7.89
CA SER A 68 -1.03 -10.21 9.35
C SER A 68 -0.31 -11.40 9.97
N ALA A 69 0.38 -11.16 11.07
CA ALA A 69 1.04 -12.20 11.85
C ALA A 69 0.84 -11.94 13.34
N THR A 70 0.91 -13.00 14.12
CA THR A 70 0.94 -12.95 15.57
C THR A 70 2.37 -13.24 16.03
N VAL A 71 2.97 -12.33 16.75
CA VAL A 71 4.25 -12.55 17.42
C VAL A 71 3.97 -13.05 18.84
N THR A 72 4.41 -14.26 19.15
CA THR A 72 4.29 -14.88 20.46
C THR A 72 5.62 -14.74 21.19
N VAL A 73 5.57 -14.19 22.40
CA VAL A 73 6.72 -14.01 23.29
C VAL A 73 6.59 -14.95 24.47
N ASN A 74 7.63 -15.71 24.75
CA ASN A 74 7.73 -16.65 25.85
C ASN A 74 8.90 -16.30 26.75
N VAL A 75 8.80 -16.72 28.02
CA VAL A 75 9.88 -16.64 29.01
C VAL A 75 10.07 -18.03 29.61
N ALA A 76 11.29 -18.51 29.58
CA ALA A 76 11.64 -19.77 30.23
C ALA A 76 11.58 -19.65 31.73
N ALA A 77 11.33 -20.75 32.43
CA ALA A 77 11.55 -20.83 33.88
C ALA A 77 13.03 -20.59 34.21
N ASP A 78 13.29 -20.00 35.35
CA ASP A 78 14.64 -19.87 35.92
C ASP A 78 14.74 -20.53 37.29
N THR A 79 15.78 -20.25 38.06
CA THR A 79 16.01 -20.83 39.39
C THR A 79 14.88 -20.50 40.35
N ASN A 80 14.33 -19.27 40.29
CA ASN A 80 13.40 -18.74 41.28
C ASN A 80 11.96 -18.65 40.82
N TYR A 81 11.72 -18.68 39.48
CA TYR A 81 10.41 -18.45 38.89
C TYR A 81 10.03 -19.56 37.91
N ASN A 82 8.76 -19.94 37.92
CA ASN A 82 8.15 -20.78 36.89
C ASN A 82 7.96 -19.98 35.60
N ALA A 83 7.91 -20.68 34.48
CA ALA A 83 7.58 -20.07 33.21
C ALA A 83 6.17 -19.42 33.24
N PRO A 84 6.01 -18.15 32.93
CA PRO A 84 4.70 -17.52 32.81
C PRO A 84 3.97 -17.93 31.53
N ALA A 85 2.68 -17.64 31.46
CA ALA A 85 1.94 -17.75 30.20
C ALA A 85 2.52 -16.83 29.12
N ALA A 86 2.59 -17.34 27.91
CA ALA A 86 3.00 -16.57 26.73
C ALA A 86 2.12 -15.33 26.52
N LYS A 87 2.71 -14.30 25.90
CA LYS A 87 2.00 -13.09 25.46
C LYS A 87 2.13 -12.91 23.98
N THR A 88 1.12 -12.30 23.36
CA THR A 88 1.05 -12.14 21.91
C THR A 88 0.93 -10.67 21.53
N CYS A 89 1.56 -10.31 20.42
CA CYS A 89 1.43 -9.01 19.75
C CYS A 89 0.89 -9.25 18.33
N SER A 90 -0.20 -8.57 18.01
CA SER A 90 -0.76 -8.59 16.64
C SER A 90 0.03 -7.65 15.74
N VAL A 91 0.54 -8.16 14.63
CA VAL A 91 1.34 -7.38 13.67
C VAL A 91 0.65 -7.37 12.33
N THR A 92 0.40 -6.16 11.81
CA THR A 92 -0.07 -5.95 10.43
C THR A 92 1.05 -5.37 9.61
N VAL A 93 1.36 -6.00 8.49
CA VAL A 93 2.33 -5.49 7.50
C VAL A 93 1.55 -4.96 6.31
N SER A 94 1.74 -3.68 6.01
CA SER A 94 1.02 -2.95 4.95
C SER A 94 2.00 -2.13 4.12
N LEU A 95 2.93 -2.84 3.46
CA LEU A 95 3.95 -2.23 2.61
C LEU A 95 3.33 -1.64 1.34
N PRO A 96 3.91 -0.56 0.78
CA PRO A 96 3.55 -0.09 -0.55
C PRO A 96 3.63 -1.20 -1.59
N ARG A 97 2.65 -1.26 -2.47
CA ARG A 97 2.71 -2.08 -3.67
C ARG A 97 3.24 -1.24 -4.82
N ILE A 98 4.18 -1.79 -5.56
CA ILE A 98 4.84 -1.12 -6.67
C ILE A 98 4.58 -1.92 -7.94
N TYR A 99 3.96 -1.29 -8.94
CA TYR A 99 3.65 -1.89 -10.22
C TYR A 99 4.50 -1.23 -11.29
N GLY A 100 5.34 -2.01 -11.96
CA GLY A 100 6.27 -1.50 -12.94
C GLY A 100 6.03 -2.02 -14.34
N VAL A 101 6.44 -1.22 -15.33
CA VAL A 101 6.68 -1.64 -16.71
C VAL A 101 8.05 -1.12 -17.15
N GLU A 102 8.76 -1.93 -17.91
CA GLU A 102 10.07 -1.60 -18.43
C GLU A 102 10.15 -1.86 -19.95
N TRP A 103 10.62 -0.86 -20.67
CA TRP A 103 11.00 -0.98 -22.06
C TRP A 103 12.51 -1.29 -22.14
N ASP A 104 12.89 -2.24 -22.95
CA ASP A 104 14.26 -2.71 -23.10
C ASP A 104 15.20 -1.77 -23.87
N GLY A 105 14.65 -0.73 -24.48
CA GLY A 105 15.40 0.26 -25.25
C GLY A 105 15.65 -0.13 -26.72
N THR A 106 15.17 -1.28 -27.16
CA THR A 106 15.43 -1.83 -28.50
C THR A 106 14.16 -2.17 -29.27
N SER A 107 13.19 -2.78 -28.62
CA SER A 107 11.90 -3.15 -29.23
C SER A 107 10.98 -1.94 -29.37
N THR A 108 10.22 -1.86 -30.47
CA THR A 108 9.18 -0.85 -30.65
C THR A 108 7.87 -1.20 -29.97
N THR A 109 7.69 -2.44 -29.51
CA THR A 109 6.39 -2.95 -29.07
C THR A 109 6.44 -3.72 -27.75
N VAL A 110 7.60 -4.09 -27.25
CA VAL A 110 7.70 -4.98 -26.08
C VAL A 110 7.99 -4.17 -24.80
N TRP A 111 7.03 -4.19 -23.91
CA TRP A 111 7.17 -3.74 -22.53
C TRP A 111 7.00 -4.92 -21.60
N SER A 112 7.92 -5.11 -20.69
CA SER A 112 7.85 -6.15 -19.67
C SER A 112 7.29 -5.59 -18.37
N ARG A 113 6.42 -6.33 -17.71
CA ARG A 113 5.96 -5.99 -16.37
C ARG A 113 7.00 -6.35 -15.34
N THR A 114 7.16 -5.49 -14.35
CA THR A 114 8.17 -5.63 -13.29
C THR A 114 7.54 -5.38 -11.92
N ASP A 115 8.31 -5.57 -10.88
CA ASP A 115 7.91 -5.38 -9.48
C ASP A 115 6.68 -6.24 -9.14
N ASP A 116 5.71 -5.74 -8.39
CA ASP A 116 4.49 -6.51 -8.02
C ASP A 116 3.59 -6.84 -9.22
N ALA A 117 3.84 -6.25 -10.39
CA ALA A 117 3.13 -6.58 -11.61
C ALA A 117 3.80 -7.70 -12.43
N ALA A 118 5.00 -8.16 -12.03
CA ALA A 118 5.67 -9.24 -12.71
C ALA A 118 4.79 -10.50 -12.72
N GLY A 119 4.61 -11.09 -13.91
CA GLY A 119 3.77 -12.27 -14.08
C GLY A 119 2.25 -11.99 -14.20
N PHE A 120 1.79 -10.74 -14.10
CA PHE A 120 0.39 -10.44 -14.37
C PHE A 120 0.03 -10.73 -15.84
N ALA A 121 -1.09 -11.39 -16.06
CA ALA A 121 -1.63 -11.61 -17.39
C ALA A 121 -2.00 -10.28 -18.08
N ASN A 122 -2.07 -10.28 -19.40
CA ASN A 122 -2.58 -9.14 -20.12
C ASN A 122 -4.07 -8.94 -19.81
N PRO A 123 -4.55 -7.68 -19.68
CA PRO A 123 -5.96 -7.42 -19.50
C PRO A 123 -6.78 -8.00 -20.65
N THR A 124 -7.92 -8.56 -20.33
CA THR A 124 -8.93 -8.92 -21.34
C THR A 124 -9.78 -7.69 -21.62
N PRO A 125 -9.67 -7.08 -22.82
CA PRO A 125 -10.40 -5.86 -23.12
C PRO A 125 -11.89 -6.15 -23.23
N TYR A 126 -12.72 -5.18 -22.81
CA TYR A 126 -14.15 -5.22 -23.08
C TYR A 126 -14.38 -5.14 -24.58
N ARG A 127 -15.19 -6.08 -25.10
CA ARG A 127 -15.74 -6.06 -26.45
C ARG A 127 -17.24 -6.28 -26.35
N ALA A 128 -18.02 -5.60 -27.19
CA ALA A 128 -19.46 -5.85 -27.24
C ALA A 128 -19.73 -7.35 -27.51
N GLY A 129 -20.55 -7.97 -26.68
CA GLY A 129 -20.83 -9.41 -26.75
C GLY A 129 -19.80 -10.32 -26.07
N ALA A 130 -18.72 -9.79 -25.49
CA ALA A 130 -17.79 -10.61 -24.74
C ALA A 130 -18.40 -11.09 -23.40
N SER A 131 -18.21 -12.36 -23.09
CA SER A 131 -18.68 -12.98 -21.84
C SER A 131 -17.77 -12.65 -20.64
N SER A 132 -16.53 -12.23 -20.91
CA SER A 132 -15.57 -11.86 -19.86
C SER A 132 -14.68 -10.71 -20.31
N TYR A 133 -14.36 -9.83 -19.39
CA TYR A 133 -13.37 -8.79 -19.50
C TYR A 133 -12.80 -8.51 -18.11
N GLY A 134 -11.62 -7.93 -18.02
CA GLY A 134 -11.01 -7.60 -16.75
C GLY A 134 -9.50 -7.42 -16.82
N SER A 135 -8.97 -6.96 -15.73
CA SER A 135 -7.54 -6.73 -15.57
C SER A 135 -7.07 -7.27 -14.22
N PRO A 136 -5.85 -7.82 -14.13
CA PRO A 136 -5.24 -8.15 -12.85
C PRO A 136 -5.15 -6.96 -11.88
N PHE A 137 -5.28 -5.73 -12.40
CA PHE A 137 -5.24 -4.51 -11.61
C PHE A 137 -6.59 -4.10 -11.02
N ASP A 138 -7.72 -4.66 -11.46
CA ASP A 138 -9.07 -4.18 -11.11
C ASP A 138 -9.34 -4.18 -9.59
N ASN A 139 -8.74 -5.11 -8.84
CA ASN A 139 -8.87 -5.21 -7.39
C ASN A 139 -7.69 -4.63 -6.62
N LEU A 140 -6.79 -3.88 -7.27
CA LEU A 140 -5.57 -3.35 -6.69
C LEU A 140 -5.56 -1.81 -6.73
N MET A 141 -5.16 -1.18 -5.65
CA MET A 141 -4.95 0.28 -5.64
C MET A 141 -3.78 0.66 -6.56
N PRO A 142 -3.85 1.79 -7.28
CA PRO A 142 -4.92 2.80 -7.25
C PRO A 142 -6.15 2.46 -8.11
N TRP A 143 -6.11 1.45 -8.97
CA TRP A 143 -7.17 1.13 -9.95
C TRP A 143 -8.50 0.75 -9.30
N SER A 144 -8.48 -0.06 -8.25
CA SER A 144 -9.71 -0.44 -7.52
C SER A 144 -10.42 0.75 -6.86
N GLY A 145 -9.70 1.84 -6.61
CA GLY A 145 -10.25 3.08 -6.09
C GLY A 145 -10.80 4.02 -7.18
N MET A 146 -10.63 3.67 -8.47
CA MET A 146 -11.18 4.45 -9.58
C MET A 146 -12.66 4.12 -9.74
N THR A 147 -13.53 5.03 -9.32
CA THR A 147 -14.98 4.84 -9.33
C THR A 147 -15.67 5.90 -10.18
N ARG A 148 -16.84 5.54 -10.70
CA ARG A 148 -17.71 6.47 -11.43
C ARG A 148 -18.45 7.35 -10.43
N VAL A 149 -18.56 8.64 -10.75
CA VAL A 149 -19.29 9.63 -9.97
C VAL A 149 -20.12 10.47 -10.94
N SER A 150 -21.41 10.63 -10.64
CA SER A 150 -22.27 11.58 -11.36
C SER A 150 -22.32 12.88 -10.57
N ASP A 151 -22.01 13.98 -11.23
CA ASP A 151 -22.02 15.33 -10.69
C ASP A 151 -23.04 16.18 -11.44
N SER A 152 -23.82 17.00 -10.74
CA SER A 152 -24.88 17.79 -11.33
C SER A 152 -24.37 18.89 -12.27
N GLU A 153 -23.17 19.40 -12.05
CA GLU A 153 -22.55 20.46 -12.83
C GLU A 153 -21.57 19.95 -13.88
N ALA A 154 -20.70 19.01 -13.48
CA ALA A 154 -19.64 18.49 -14.33
C ALA A 154 -20.06 17.25 -15.17
N GLY A 155 -21.14 16.57 -14.79
CA GLY A 155 -21.65 15.36 -15.46
C GLY A 155 -20.96 14.08 -14.96
N GLU A 156 -20.71 13.14 -15.86
CA GLU A 156 -20.14 11.84 -15.52
C GLU A 156 -18.63 11.91 -15.38
N LEU A 157 -18.15 11.62 -14.20
CA LEU A 157 -16.73 11.70 -13.85
C LEU A 157 -16.17 10.33 -13.45
N VAL A 158 -14.88 10.21 -13.50
CA VAL A 158 -14.10 9.15 -12.87
C VAL A 158 -13.29 9.76 -11.74
N LYS A 159 -13.53 9.29 -10.53
CA LYS A 159 -12.71 9.56 -9.36
C LYS A 159 -11.40 8.79 -9.48
N ILE A 160 -10.26 9.44 -9.32
CA ILE A 160 -8.93 8.84 -9.32
C ILE A 160 -8.29 9.09 -7.96
N PRO A 161 -7.99 8.05 -7.16
CA PRO A 161 -7.31 8.20 -5.88
C PRO A 161 -5.85 8.61 -6.07
N LYS A 162 -5.27 9.23 -5.05
CA LYS A 162 -3.86 9.61 -5.03
C LYS A 162 -2.98 8.38 -5.21
N PHE A 163 -1.96 8.53 -6.03
CA PHE A 163 -0.91 7.54 -6.25
C PHE A 163 0.43 8.21 -6.44
N TRP A 164 1.49 7.44 -6.32
CA TRP A 164 2.87 7.89 -6.52
C TRP A 164 3.45 7.21 -7.73
N PHE A 165 4.39 7.87 -8.38
CA PHE A 165 5.06 7.33 -9.56
C PHE A 165 6.55 7.61 -9.52
N LYS A 166 7.28 6.78 -10.21
CA LYS A 166 8.70 6.95 -10.49
C LYS A 166 8.96 6.51 -11.90
N TRP A 167 9.77 7.25 -12.60
CA TRP A 167 10.34 6.79 -13.86
C TRP A 167 11.85 6.91 -13.80
N THR A 168 12.55 5.94 -14.39
CA THR A 168 14.01 5.90 -14.46
C THR A 168 14.43 5.56 -15.87
N LYS A 169 15.51 6.20 -16.31
CA LYS A 169 16.16 5.93 -17.59
C LYS A 169 17.58 5.44 -17.31
N ASN A 170 17.96 4.31 -17.90
CA ASN A 170 19.30 3.79 -17.83
C ASN A 170 19.75 3.39 -19.25
N GLY A 171 20.62 4.21 -19.85
CA GLY A 171 20.90 4.14 -21.28
C GLY A 171 19.63 4.35 -22.08
N ASN A 172 19.27 3.39 -22.93
CA ASN A 172 18.02 3.40 -23.70
C ASN A 172 16.84 2.76 -22.96
N ARG A 173 17.06 2.08 -21.85
CA ARG A 173 16.00 1.42 -21.06
C ARG A 173 15.19 2.47 -20.30
N LEU A 174 13.88 2.31 -20.31
CA LEU A 174 12.95 3.17 -19.59
C LEU A 174 12.07 2.31 -18.68
N LYS A 175 12.03 2.64 -17.40
CA LYS A 175 11.14 1.98 -16.42
C LYS A 175 10.18 3.00 -15.84
N LEU A 176 8.89 2.69 -15.88
CA LEU A 176 7.82 3.44 -15.21
C LEU A 176 7.24 2.57 -14.09
N GLN A 177 7.08 3.15 -12.91
CA GLN A 177 6.55 2.50 -11.73
C GLN A 177 5.44 3.36 -11.10
N ILE A 178 4.40 2.69 -10.61
CA ILE A 178 3.30 3.29 -9.85
C ILE A 178 3.25 2.62 -8.48
N ALA A 179 3.13 3.41 -7.42
CA ALA A 179 2.93 2.94 -6.06
C ALA A 179 1.57 3.40 -5.51
N ASP A 180 0.94 2.54 -4.72
CA ASP A 180 -0.36 2.79 -4.08
C ASP A 180 -0.25 3.63 -2.80
N LYS A 181 0.96 3.81 -2.29
CA LYS A 181 1.29 4.61 -1.10
C LYS A 181 2.56 5.42 -1.30
N ALA A 182 2.77 6.40 -0.44
CA ALA A 182 4.04 7.13 -0.36
C ALA A 182 5.21 6.16 -0.21
N THR A 183 6.20 6.31 -1.07
CA THR A 183 7.35 5.41 -1.16
C THR A 183 8.59 6.24 -1.43
N GLU A 184 9.69 5.93 -0.78
CA GLU A 184 10.96 6.62 -0.97
C GLU A 184 11.39 6.61 -2.45
N GLY A 185 11.80 7.77 -2.94
CA GLY A 185 12.22 7.95 -4.34
C GLY A 185 11.08 7.98 -5.35
N PHE A 186 9.81 8.00 -4.91
CA PHE A 186 8.64 8.22 -5.75
C PHE A 186 8.09 9.63 -5.57
N TYR A 187 7.49 10.17 -6.61
CA TYR A 187 6.80 11.46 -6.62
C TYR A 187 5.30 11.25 -6.60
N VAL A 188 4.58 12.10 -5.87
CA VAL A 188 3.12 12.12 -5.97
C VAL A 188 2.70 12.48 -7.39
N SER A 189 1.65 11.85 -7.89
CA SER A 189 1.11 12.15 -9.23
C SER A 189 0.89 13.67 -9.38
N PRO A 190 1.31 14.30 -10.50
CA PRO A 190 1.18 15.74 -10.70
C PRO A 190 -0.24 16.27 -10.55
N ALA A 191 -1.24 15.44 -10.88
CA ALA A 191 -2.65 15.78 -10.70
C ALA A 191 -3.04 15.93 -9.22
N HIS A 192 -2.36 15.24 -8.33
CA HIS A 192 -2.59 15.23 -6.89
C HIS A 192 -1.65 16.16 -6.12
N ALA A 193 -0.57 16.63 -6.73
CA ALA A 193 0.44 17.46 -6.10
C ALA A 193 -0.13 18.80 -5.60
N ASN A 194 0.50 19.34 -4.57
CA ASN A 194 0.20 20.70 -4.12
C ASN A 194 0.47 21.70 -5.25
N ARG A 195 -0.55 22.46 -5.60
CA ARG A 195 -0.51 23.45 -6.70
C ARG A 195 -0.25 24.88 -6.22
N GLY A 196 0.03 25.07 -4.93
CA GLY A 196 0.21 26.39 -4.35
C GLY A 196 -1.08 27.19 -4.13
N ASP A 197 -2.24 26.53 -4.22
CA ASP A 197 -3.57 27.14 -4.05
C ASP A 197 -4.09 27.10 -2.60
N GLY A 198 -3.22 26.80 -1.65
CA GLY A 198 -3.55 26.69 -0.23
C GLY A 198 -4.27 25.40 0.17
N LYS A 199 -4.61 24.52 -0.80
CA LYS A 199 -5.35 23.27 -0.54
C LYS A 199 -4.46 22.05 -0.33
N GLY A 200 -3.14 22.19 -0.46
CA GLY A 200 -2.18 21.11 -0.30
C GLY A 200 -2.27 20.04 -1.39
N GLU A 201 -1.79 18.84 -1.08
CA GLU A 201 -2.00 17.66 -1.92
C GLU A 201 -3.47 17.22 -1.88
N ARG A 202 -3.93 16.68 -2.98
CA ARG A 202 -5.31 16.15 -3.13
C ARG A 202 -5.31 14.64 -3.04
N ASP A 203 -6.14 14.08 -2.16
CA ASP A 203 -6.31 12.63 -2.05
C ASP A 203 -7.08 12.04 -3.24
N VAL A 204 -7.81 12.89 -3.95
CA VAL A 204 -8.65 12.52 -5.07
C VAL A 204 -8.60 13.60 -6.14
N VAL A 205 -8.60 13.17 -7.40
CA VAL A 205 -8.91 14.03 -8.56
C VAL A 205 -10.04 13.42 -9.36
N TYR A 206 -10.76 14.26 -10.08
CA TYR A 206 -11.86 13.86 -10.94
C TYR A 206 -11.53 14.20 -12.38
N VAL A 207 -11.81 13.26 -13.28
CA VAL A 207 -11.62 13.42 -14.72
C VAL A 207 -12.94 13.10 -15.43
N GLY A 208 -13.30 13.89 -16.42
CA GLY A 208 -14.49 13.63 -17.22
C GLY A 208 -14.40 12.25 -17.87
N ARG A 209 -15.44 11.44 -17.70
CA ARG A 209 -15.55 10.11 -18.31
C ARG A 209 -15.73 10.19 -19.81
N TYR A 210 -16.38 11.24 -20.27
CA TYR A 210 -16.65 11.52 -21.67
C TYR A 210 -16.09 12.86 -22.06
N HIS A 211 -16.04 13.13 -23.36
CA HIS A 211 -15.72 14.45 -23.85
C HIS A 211 -16.76 15.48 -23.38
N CYS A 212 -16.30 16.72 -23.24
CA CYS A 212 -17.15 17.84 -22.90
C CYS A 212 -18.25 18.03 -23.99
N HIS A 213 -19.50 18.02 -23.59
CA HIS A 213 -20.64 18.15 -24.50
C HIS A 213 -20.75 19.56 -25.09
N THR A 214 -21.25 19.64 -26.32
CA THR A 214 -21.31 20.89 -27.09
C THR A 214 -22.12 22.01 -26.43
N SER A 215 -23.27 21.69 -25.83
CA SER A 215 -24.21 22.70 -25.31
C SER A 215 -24.02 23.06 -23.85
N ASN A 216 -23.73 22.10 -22.99
CA ASN A 216 -23.70 22.32 -21.53
C ASN A 216 -22.30 22.13 -20.92
N TYR A 217 -21.32 21.75 -21.71
CA TYR A 217 -19.92 21.49 -21.31
C TYR A 217 -19.73 20.38 -20.26
N LYS A 218 -20.78 19.60 -19.98
CA LYS A 218 -20.70 18.47 -19.06
C LYS A 218 -20.06 17.25 -19.73
N SER A 219 -19.41 16.42 -18.94
CA SER A 219 -18.96 15.09 -19.36
C SER A 219 -20.17 14.16 -19.46
N GLN A 220 -20.65 13.88 -20.68
CA GLN A 220 -21.84 13.04 -20.86
C GLN A 220 -21.82 12.30 -22.21
N THR A 221 -22.63 11.23 -22.30
CA THR A 221 -22.86 10.48 -23.52
C THR A 221 -23.91 11.16 -24.41
N GLY A 222 -24.04 10.69 -25.66
CA GLY A 222 -25.18 10.99 -26.52
C GLY A 222 -25.13 12.33 -27.25
N GLY A 223 -24.01 13.05 -27.18
CA GLY A 223 -23.83 14.31 -27.87
C GLY A 223 -22.49 14.42 -28.59
N LYS A 224 -22.38 15.46 -29.44
CA LYS A 224 -21.09 15.76 -30.10
C LYS A 224 -20.11 16.36 -29.11
N PRO A 225 -18.81 16.02 -29.17
CA PRO A 225 -17.77 16.71 -28.42
C PRO A 225 -17.73 18.21 -28.76
N LYS A 226 -17.43 19.03 -27.76
CA LYS A 226 -17.19 20.46 -28.02
C LYS A 226 -15.94 20.62 -28.83
N ALA A 227 -16.09 21.24 -30.02
CA ALA A 227 -15.00 21.57 -30.94
C ALA A 227 -14.89 23.08 -31.10
N ASN A 228 -13.84 23.55 -31.76
CA ASN A 228 -13.61 24.94 -32.07
C ASN A 228 -13.68 25.91 -30.86
N ILE A 229 -13.15 25.48 -29.74
CA ILE A 229 -13.04 26.29 -28.53
C ILE A 229 -11.58 26.71 -28.32
N THR A 230 -11.35 28.00 -28.04
CA THR A 230 -10.00 28.46 -27.71
C THR A 230 -9.55 27.93 -26.34
N ARG A 231 -8.24 27.82 -26.16
CA ARG A 231 -7.66 27.38 -24.87
C ARG A 231 -8.10 28.26 -23.70
N SER A 232 -8.20 29.58 -23.92
CA SER A 232 -8.67 30.50 -22.88
C SER A 232 -10.15 30.30 -22.55
N ALA A 233 -11.01 30.12 -23.54
CA ALA A 233 -12.42 29.87 -23.34
C ALA A 233 -12.66 28.52 -22.64
N ALA A 234 -11.90 27.47 -22.98
CA ALA A 234 -11.95 26.18 -22.27
C ALA A 234 -11.53 26.34 -20.81
N ARG A 235 -10.43 27.05 -20.55
CA ARG A 235 -9.92 27.29 -19.19
C ARG A 235 -10.93 28.05 -18.33
N ASN A 236 -11.54 29.11 -18.86
CA ASN A 236 -12.51 29.92 -18.12
C ASN A 236 -13.77 29.12 -17.75
N ARG A 237 -14.12 28.08 -18.51
CA ARG A 237 -15.26 27.20 -18.21
C ARG A 237 -14.95 26.15 -17.14
N ILE A 238 -13.69 25.76 -16.99
CA ILE A 238 -13.27 24.79 -15.99
C ILE A 238 -13.14 25.43 -14.60
N HIS A 239 -12.94 26.75 -14.54
CA HIS A 239 -12.74 27.51 -13.31
C HIS A 239 -13.98 28.32 -12.87
N ALA A 240 -15.07 28.30 -13.61
CA ALA A 240 -16.36 28.87 -13.23
C ALA A 240 -17.17 27.83 -12.45
#